data_989d53a1a031d53b77cd63b65984f068
#
_entry.id   989d53a1a031d53b77cd63b65984f068
#
_cell.length_a   1.000
_cell.length_b   1.000
_cell.length_c   1.000
_cell.angle_alpha   90.00
_cell.angle_beta   90.00
_cell.angle_gamma   90.00
#
_symmetry.space_group_name_H-M   'P 1'
#
loop_
_entity.id
_entity.type
_entity.pdbx_description
1 polymer ?
#
loop_
_entity_poly.entity_id
_entity_poly.type
_entity_poly.pdbx_seq_one_letter_code
_entity_poly.pdbx_strand_id
1 'polypeptide(L)'
;MAKQYSQLFIDFTASYETYQKVTDVLGVTPQPHDSNEIPDLWFYRLERCSEDRQEDFINHFLDLLEPNFEELERLGINRKNILFWYVYEYEYQCSMSFTPSGLLRLGESGITMNIDCHDFTHRKSL
;
A
#
# COMPACT_ATOMS: atom_id res chain seq x y z
N MET A 1 3.46 21.26 -3.30
CA MET A 1 2.06 20.92 -3.42
C MET A 1 1.72 19.68 -2.61
N ALA A 2 0.61 19.70 -1.89
CA ALA A 2 0.21 18.57 -1.06
C ALA A 2 -0.12 17.34 -1.91
N LYS A 3 0.25 16.18 -1.43
CA LYS A 3 0.05 14.92 -2.13
C LYS A 3 -0.82 13.96 -1.33
N GLN A 4 -1.53 13.13 -2.06
CA GLN A 4 -2.26 12.00 -1.49
C GLN A 4 -1.94 10.79 -2.33
N TYR A 5 -1.56 9.72 -1.68
CA TYR A 5 -1.32 8.46 -2.36
C TYR A 5 -1.48 7.30 -1.40
N SER A 6 -1.69 6.13 -1.96
CA SER A 6 -1.79 4.91 -1.18
C SER A 6 -0.70 3.94 -1.61
N GLN A 7 -0.29 3.08 -0.68
CA GLN A 7 0.77 2.12 -0.93
C GLN A 7 0.39 0.76 -0.37
N LEU A 8 0.66 -0.25 -1.17
CA LEU A 8 0.58 -1.64 -0.74
C LEU A 8 2.01 -2.08 -0.43
N PHE A 9 2.26 -2.42 0.83
CA PHE A 9 3.56 -2.88 1.30
C PHE A 9 3.49 -4.37 1.58
N ILE A 10 4.53 -5.08 1.13
CA ILE A 10 4.73 -6.48 1.48
C ILE A 10 6.11 -6.58 2.10
N ASP A 11 6.15 -6.86 3.39
CA ASP A 11 7.36 -6.93 4.18
C ASP A 11 7.78 -8.39 4.31
N PHE A 12 8.98 -8.71 3.84
CA PHE A 12 9.49 -10.07 3.86
C PHE A 12 11.01 -10.06 3.88
N THR A 13 11.59 -11.12 4.44
CA THR A 13 13.05 -11.31 4.41
C THR A 13 13.40 -11.83 3.03
N ALA A 14 14.04 -10.99 2.23
CA ALA A 14 13.98 -11.16 0.81
C ALA A 14 15.23 -11.65 0.12
N SER A 15 14.99 -12.26 -1.00
CA SER A 15 15.94 -12.41 -2.07
C SER A 15 15.33 -11.73 -3.30
N TYR A 16 16.15 -11.44 -4.29
CA TYR A 16 15.65 -10.95 -5.58
C TYR A 16 14.67 -11.93 -6.21
N GLU A 17 14.88 -13.21 -5.99
CA GLU A 17 14.00 -14.23 -6.52
C GLU A 17 12.58 -14.07 -5.96
N THR A 18 12.44 -13.90 -4.65
CA THR A 18 11.12 -13.72 -4.03
C THR A 18 10.49 -12.41 -4.48
N TYR A 19 11.28 -11.34 -4.53
CA TYR A 19 10.82 -10.04 -5.00
C TYR A 19 10.23 -10.14 -6.41
N GLN A 20 10.95 -10.81 -7.31
CA GLN A 20 10.50 -10.96 -8.68
C GLN A 20 9.25 -11.84 -8.77
N LYS A 21 9.19 -12.89 -7.96
CA LYS A 21 8.01 -13.77 -7.93
C LYS A 21 6.76 -13.03 -7.45
N VAL A 22 6.88 -12.16 -6.46
CA VAL A 22 5.76 -11.33 -6.00
C VAL A 22 5.28 -10.43 -7.13
N THR A 23 6.20 -9.81 -7.83
CA THR A 23 5.87 -8.96 -8.99
C THR A 23 5.11 -9.77 -10.05
N ASP A 24 5.58 -10.97 -10.35
CA ASP A 24 4.96 -11.82 -11.36
C ASP A 24 3.56 -12.28 -10.92
N VAL A 25 3.41 -12.66 -9.66
CA VAL A 25 2.14 -13.13 -9.12
C VAL A 25 1.10 -12.01 -9.15
N LEU A 26 1.48 -10.82 -8.71
CA LEU A 26 0.54 -9.70 -8.64
C LEU A 26 0.34 -9.00 -9.97
N GLY A 27 1.28 -9.13 -10.88
CA GLY A 27 1.15 -8.56 -12.23
C GLY A 27 1.20 -7.05 -12.28
N VAL A 28 1.79 -6.41 -11.26
CA VAL A 28 1.97 -4.96 -11.24
C VAL A 28 3.43 -4.63 -11.01
N THR A 29 3.85 -3.45 -11.44
CA THR A 29 5.24 -3.00 -11.29
C THR A 29 5.40 -2.28 -9.96
N PRO A 30 6.24 -2.79 -9.05
CA PRO A 30 6.48 -2.12 -7.78
C PRO A 30 7.31 -0.86 -7.97
N GLN A 31 7.35 -0.03 -6.93
CA GLN A 31 8.23 1.13 -6.92
C GLN A 31 9.69 0.67 -6.93
N PRO A 32 10.58 1.40 -7.60
CA PRO A 32 12.00 1.05 -7.62
C PRO A 32 12.61 1.03 -6.23
N HIS A 33 13.55 0.14 -6.00
CA HIS A 33 14.36 0.11 -4.79
C HIS A 33 15.81 0.45 -5.12
N ASP A 34 16.61 0.67 -4.10
CA ASP A 34 18.03 0.90 -4.28
C ASP A 34 18.67 -0.36 -4.87
N SER A 35 19.31 -0.23 -6.02
CA SER A 35 19.88 -1.37 -6.73
C SER A 35 21.04 -2.03 -6.00
N ASN A 36 21.60 -1.38 -5.00
CA ASN A 36 22.73 -1.92 -4.24
C ASN A 36 22.30 -2.74 -3.02
N GLU A 37 21.02 -2.82 -2.77
CA GLU A 37 20.49 -3.52 -1.61
C GLU A 37 19.64 -4.71 -2.00
N ILE A 38 19.63 -5.73 -1.13
CA ILE A 38 18.70 -6.84 -1.27
C ILE A 38 17.33 -6.29 -0.85
N PRO A 39 16.31 -6.40 -1.71
CA PRO A 39 15.00 -5.85 -1.37
C PRO A 39 14.35 -6.65 -0.25
N ASP A 40 14.07 -6.00 0.87
CA ASP A 40 13.33 -6.57 1.99
C ASP A 40 11.91 -6.03 2.07
N LEU A 41 11.57 -5.13 1.18
CA LEU A 41 10.26 -4.50 1.12
C LEU A 41 9.84 -4.36 -0.32
N TRP A 42 8.69 -4.93 -0.62
CA TRP A 42 8.05 -4.76 -1.91
C TRP A 42 6.90 -3.79 -1.73
N PHE A 43 6.82 -2.73 -2.52
CA PHE A 43 5.68 -1.85 -2.42
C PHE A 43 5.24 -1.29 -3.77
N TYR A 44 3.95 -1.06 -3.85
CA TYR A 44 3.28 -0.58 -5.04
C TYR A 44 2.47 0.65 -4.66
N ARG A 45 2.63 1.73 -5.39
CA ARG A 45 2.00 3.01 -5.09
C ARG A 45 0.90 3.33 -6.09
N LEU A 46 -0.22 3.82 -5.57
CA LEU A 46 -1.28 4.42 -6.37
C LEU A 46 -1.32 5.90 -6.06
N GLU A 47 -1.05 6.71 -7.09
CA GLU A 47 -1.26 8.14 -6.98
C GLU A 47 -2.75 8.42 -7.04
N ARG A 48 -3.22 9.29 -6.18
CA ARG A 48 -4.63 9.65 -6.16
C ARG A 48 -4.87 10.82 -7.10
N CYS A 49 -5.80 10.65 -8.02
CA CYS A 49 -6.32 11.78 -8.80
C CYS A 49 -7.32 12.54 -7.93
N SER A 50 -7.47 13.84 -8.17
CA SER A 50 -8.35 14.69 -7.37
C SER A 50 -9.81 14.24 -7.36
N GLU A 51 -10.22 13.50 -8.37
CA GLU A 51 -11.60 13.02 -8.53
C GLU A 51 -11.82 11.65 -7.90
N ASP A 52 -10.76 10.96 -7.48
CA ASP A 52 -10.86 9.63 -6.92
C ASP A 52 -11.36 9.68 -5.49
N ARG A 53 -12.02 8.60 -5.10
CA ARG A 53 -12.43 8.42 -3.71
C ARG A 53 -11.28 7.81 -2.92
N GLN A 54 -11.09 8.28 -1.71
CA GLN A 54 -10.00 7.83 -0.85
C GLN A 54 -10.09 6.34 -0.53
N GLU A 55 -11.28 5.85 -0.26
CA GLU A 55 -11.48 4.46 0.15
C GLU A 55 -11.31 3.45 -0.98
N ASP A 56 -11.25 3.91 -2.22
CA ASP A 56 -11.15 3.00 -3.35
C ASP A 56 -9.83 2.22 -3.37
N PHE A 57 -8.80 2.74 -2.71
CA PHE A 57 -7.54 2.01 -2.65
C PHE A 57 -7.67 0.68 -1.92
N ILE A 58 -8.55 0.60 -0.93
CA ILE A 58 -8.79 -0.66 -0.20
C ILE A 58 -9.30 -1.73 -1.18
N ASN A 59 -10.33 -1.38 -1.95
CA ASN A 59 -10.88 -2.31 -2.93
C ASN A 59 -9.86 -2.63 -4.03
N HIS A 60 -9.14 -1.63 -4.48
CA HIS A 60 -8.14 -1.83 -5.52
C HIS A 60 -7.07 -2.84 -5.08
N PHE A 61 -6.52 -2.65 -3.89
CA PHE A 61 -5.48 -3.55 -3.40
C PHE A 61 -6.03 -4.94 -3.06
N LEU A 62 -7.23 -5.03 -2.51
CA LEU A 62 -7.83 -6.33 -2.20
C LEU A 62 -8.23 -7.10 -3.45
N ASP A 63 -8.68 -6.41 -4.49
CA ASP A 63 -8.95 -7.05 -5.77
C ASP A 63 -7.68 -7.65 -6.37
N LEU A 64 -6.55 -7.00 -6.13
CA LEU A 64 -5.25 -7.50 -6.57
C LEU A 64 -4.78 -8.69 -5.74
N LEU A 65 -4.98 -8.64 -4.44
CA LEU A 65 -4.42 -9.61 -3.50
C LEU A 65 -5.27 -10.88 -3.33
N GLU A 66 -6.59 -10.73 -3.23
CA GLU A 66 -7.45 -11.87 -2.89
C GLU A 66 -7.29 -13.08 -3.81
N PRO A 67 -7.24 -12.91 -5.14
CA PRO A 67 -7.02 -14.05 -6.01
C PRO A 67 -5.65 -14.69 -5.86
N ASN A 68 -4.72 -14.00 -5.22
CA ASN A 68 -3.32 -14.39 -5.16
C ASN A 68 -2.82 -14.74 -3.77
N PHE A 69 -3.71 -14.76 -2.76
CA PHE A 69 -3.29 -15.06 -1.40
C PHE A 69 -2.61 -16.42 -1.28
N GLU A 70 -3.14 -17.45 -1.94
CA GLU A 70 -2.53 -18.78 -1.88
C GLU A 70 -1.11 -18.79 -2.45
N GLU A 71 -0.91 -18.13 -3.57
CA GLU A 71 0.42 -18.08 -4.19
C GLU A 71 1.40 -17.31 -3.32
N LEU A 72 0.94 -16.22 -2.71
CA LEU A 72 1.78 -15.45 -1.80
C LEU A 72 2.15 -16.29 -0.56
N GLU A 73 1.22 -17.05 -0.05
CA GLU A 73 1.49 -17.93 1.09
C GLU A 73 2.54 -18.99 0.75
N ARG A 74 2.52 -19.52 -0.48
CA ARG A 74 3.55 -20.45 -0.95
C ARG A 74 4.93 -19.83 -1.00
N LEU A 75 4.99 -18.51 -1.17
CA LEU A 75 6.25 -17.77 -1.13
C LEU A 75 6.66 -17.39 0.28
N GLY A 76 5.89 -17.78 1.28
CA GLY A 76 6.17 -17.45 2.67
C GLY A 76 5.60 -16.12 3.12
N ILE A 77 4.73 -15.52 2.31
CA ILE A 77 4.12 -14.23 2.61
C ILE A 77 2.70 -14.45 3.09
N ASN A 78 2.43 -14.08 4.33
CA ASN A 78 1.09 -14.19 4.90
C ASN A 78 0.52 -12.79 5.12
N ARG A 79 -0.71 -12.71 5.62
CA ARG A 79 -1.39 -11.42 5.76
C ARG A 79 -0.74 -10.49 6.77
N LYS A 80 0.03 -11.02 7.72
CA LYS A 80 0.79 -10.20 8.67
C LYS A 80 1.91 -9.42 7.99
N ASN A 81 2.36 -9.91 6.84
CA ASN A 81 3.42 -9.26 6.08
C ASN A 81 2.89 -8.17 5.15
N ILE A 82 1.58 -8.02 5.06
CA ILE A 82 0.94 -7.10 4.10
C ILE A 82 0.37 -5.92 4.86
N LEU A 83 0.69 -4.72 4.38
CA LEU A 83 0.27 -3.48 5.02
C LEU A 83 -0.26 -2.54 3.95
N PHE A 84 -1.36 -1.86 4.25
CA PHE A 84 -1.83 -0.76 3.42
C PHE A 84 -1.46 0.55 4.11
N TRP A 85 -0.95 1.48 3.32
CA TRP A 85 -0.63 2.83 3.79
C TRP A 85 -1.41 3.84 2.98
N TYR A 86 -1.97 4.82 3.66
CA TYR A 86 -2.53 6.01 3.03
C TYR A 86 -1.72 7.20 3.51
N VAL A 87 -1.09 7.92 2.59
CA VAL A 87 -0.28 9.09 2.92
C VAL A 87 -1.04 10.33 2.46
N TYR A 88 -1.24 11.25 3.38
CA TYR A 88 -2.04 12.43 3.16
C TYR A 88 -1.25 13.66 3.63
N GLU A 89 -0.74 14.43 2.67
CA GLU A 89 -0.12 15.72 2.96
C GLU A 89 -1.23 16.77 2.90
N TYR A 90 -1.48 17.45 4.01
CA TYR A 90 -2.59 18.39 4.09
C TYR A 90 -2.09 19.82 4.35
N GLU A 91 -2.86 20.81 3.90
CA GLU A 91 -2.57 22.22 4.16
C GLU A 91 -3.44 22.78 5.26
N TYR A 92 -4.71 22.46 5.26
CA TYR A 92 -5.67 23.03 6.20
C TYR A 92 -6.29 21.99 7.11
N GLN A 93 -6.66 20.87 6.57
CA GLN A 93 -7.24 19.80 7.39
C GLN A 93 -7.00 18.45 6.71
N CYS A 94 -7.03 17.42 7.55
CA CYS A 94 -6.87 16.05 7.11
C CYS A 94 -8.20 15.34 7.33
N SER A 95 -9.03 15.33 6.28
CA SER A 95 -10.33 14.67 6.31
C SER A 95 -10.35 13.51 5.35
N MET A 96 -10.85 12.38 5.80
CA MET A 96 -11.04 11.24 4.93
C MET A 96 -12.21 10.40 5.42
N SER A 97 -12.81 9.66 4.52
CA SER A 97 -13.98 8.84 4.82
C SER A 97 -13.77 7.44 4.27
N PHE A 98 -14.17 6.47 5.07
CA PHE A 98 -14.11 5.07 4.67
C PHE A 98 -15.50 4.46 4.85
N THR A 99 -15.96 3.73 3.85
CA THR A 99 -17.30 3.13 3.89
C THR A 99 -17.34 1.92 4.81
N PRO A 100 -18.50 1.61 5.38
CA PRO A 100 -18.63 0.38 6.17
C PRO A 100 -18.25 -0.87 5.40
N SER A 101 -18.61 -0.96 4.13
CA SER A 101 -18.26 -2.13 3.32
C SER A 101 -16.77 -2.25 3.09
N GLY A 102 -16.08 -1.13 2.85
CA GLY A 102 -14.62 -1.13 2.71
C GLY A 102 -13.92 -1.54 3.99
N LEU A 103 -14.39 -1.00 5.13
CA LEU A 103 -13.82 -1.34 6.43
C LEU A 103 -14.06 -2.81 6.79
N LEU A 104 -15.24 -3.33 6.49
CA LEU A 104 -15.54 -4.74 6.73
C LEU A 104 -14.64 -5.64 5.91
N ARG A 105 -14.51 -5.34 4.63
CA ARG A 105 -13.67 -6.12 3.73
C ARG A 105 -12.21 -6.10 4.21
N LEU A 106 -11.72 -4.93 4.59
CA LEU A 106 -10.37 -4.80 5.12
C LEU A 106 -10.19 -5.62 6.40
N GLY A 107 -11.13 -5.50 7.33
CA GLY A 107 -11.08 -6.26 8.58
C GLY A 107 -11.08 -7.76 8.35
N GLU A 108 -11.91 -8.23 7.46
CA GLU A 108 -11.99 -9.65 7.13
C GLU A 108 -10.73 -10.15 6.45
N SER A 109 -10.02 -9.29 5.74
CA SER A 109 -8.78 -9.68 5.06
C SER A 109 -7.63 -9.97 6.03
N GLY A 110 -7.69 -9.43 7.25
CA GLY A 110 -6.61 -9.59 8.21
C GLY A 110 -5.39 -8.72 7.94
N ILE A 111 -5.54 -7.70 7.12
CA ILE A 111 -4.44 -6.82 6.72
C ILE A 111 -4.50 -5.54 7.55
N THR A 112 -3.35 -5.07 8.00
CA THR A 112 -3.23 -3.82 8.75
C THR A 112 -3.22 -2.64 7.81
N MET A 113 -3.92 -1.57 8.19
CA MET A 113 -3.90 -0.30 7.46
C MET A 113 -3.33 0.80 8.34
N ASN A 114 -2.46 1.59 7.78
CA ASN A 114 -1.85 2.74 8.44
C ASN A 114 -2.18 4.01 7.68
N ILE A 115 -2.34 5.09 8.39
CA ILE A 115 -2.57 6.41 7.81
C ILE A 115 -1.47 7.33 8.31
N ASP A 116 -0.83 8.01 7.38
CA ASP A 116 0.25 8.94 7.67
C ASP A 116 -0.18 10.33 7.21
N CYS A 117 -0.52 11.18 8.15
CA CYS A 117 -0.94 12.56 7.88
C CYS A 117 0.20 13.53 8.18
N HIS A 118 0.54 14.35 7.21
CA HIS A 118 1.58 15.36 7.36
C HIS A 118 1.02 16.75 7.16
N ASP A 119 1.42 17.67 8.01
CA ASP A 119 1.12 19.09 7.82
C ASP A 119 2.10 19.64 6.80
N PHE A 120 1.63 19.82 5.59
CA PHE A 120 2.45 20.29 4.48
C PHE A 120 2.96 21.73 4.70
N THR A 121 2.17 22.58 5.38
CA THR A 121 2.57 23.97 5.61
C THR A 121 3.72 24.09 6.58
N HIS A 122 3.80 23.25 7.59
CA HIS A 122 4.90 23.24 8.54
C HIS A 122 6.22 22.89 7.87
N ARG A 123 6.20 22.02 6.88
CA ARG A 123 7.41 21.61 6.17
C ARG A 123 8.02 22.74 5.39
N LYS A 124 7.20 23.71 4.95
CA LYS A 124 7.66 24.85 4.18
C LYS A 124 8.33 25.91 5.05
N SER A 125 7.99 25.96 6.32
CA SER A 125 8.51 26.97 7.22
C SER A 125 9.88 26.61 7.80
N LEU A 126 10.35 25.42 7.54
CA LEU A 126 11.69 25.00 7.92
C LEU A 126 12.69 25.23 6.79
#